data_4feddf28ea0f6acbd90330febd1b5152
#
_entry.id   4feddf28ea0f6acbd90330febd1b5152
#
_cell.length_a   1.000
_cell.length_b   1.000
_cell.length_c   1.000
_cell.angle_alpha   90.00
_cell.angle_beta   90.00
_cell.angle_gamma   90.00
#
_symmetry.space_group_name_H-M   'P 1'
#
loop_
_entity.id
_entity.type
_entity.pdbx_description
1 polymer ?
#
loop_
_entity_poly.entity_id
_entity_poly.type
_entity_poly.pdbx_seq_one_letter_code
_entity_poly.pdbx_strand_id
1 'polypeptide(L)'
;MKNLIVSAAFLLFSAPGAVAAGAGLEERLDDFRQFLQEYRREQLVPSLSVAVVKDGEIVLAESLGWQDHDGEEPTTPATSYLVASITKTFTAATLLAMEADGRLDLDDDFTLLSDWDSRCEWLTNSGSIFGGGTLDDGTVVEPPRCDVPISLRQVLQHRVQGEPGSRFIYNPITFGRLSNWVEENTDRTWREWMSRYVIEPAGLDSLAAGWRDPAGCAALRNLAPPFRHTPEQADGLAPSVLPNPELNASSGIIASVLDLAAYSTALDRGRILPPALLEQMWTPPTEPDGEPAAYAYGWWVQEWQGHRLVWHGGWWPDAYAGLLLKAPDDGWALIALGNTDGIHWGNPLHEAEVEKSPLAARFLELFVAD
;
A
#
# COMPACT_ATOMS: atom_id res chain seq x y z
N MET A 1 -34.29 8.99 64.07
CA MET A 1 -33.20 9.26 63.13
C MET A 1 -33.67 8.83 61.70
N LYS A 2 -34.05 9.80 60.87
CA LYS A 2 -34.57 9.57 59.51
C LYS A 2 -33.42 9.74 58.54
N ASN A 3 -33.07 8.67 57.86
CA ASN A 3 -32.07 8.72 56.74
C ASN A 3 -32.73 9.30 55.49
N LEU A 4 -32.19 10.42 55.00
CA LEU A 4 -32.52 11.00 53.71
C LEU A 4 -31.62 10.35 52.67
N ILE A 5 -32.18 9.61 51.70
CA ILE A 5 -31.50 9.14 50.50
C ILE A 5 -31.67 10.23 49.44
N VAL A 6 -30.55 10.84 49.06
CA VAL A 6 -30.52 11.78 47.96
C VAL A 6 -30.13 10.97 46.71
N SER A 7 -31.10 10.77 45.81
CA SER A 7 -30.87 10.22 44.48
C SER A 7 -30.37 11.33 43.56
N ALA A 8 -29.11 11.24 43.10
CA ALA A 8 -28.57 12.08 42.06
C ALA A 8 -28.95 11.48 40.68
N ALA A 9 -29.84 12.15 39.97
CA ALA A 9 -30.14 11.83 38.57
C ALA A 9 -29.07 12.45 37.68
N PHE A 10 -28.25 11.61 37.05
CA PHE A 10 -27.35 12.03 35.96
C PHE A 10 -28.16 12.21 34.70
N LEU A 11 -28.42 13.46 34.31
CA LEU A 11 -28.91 13.82 32.98
C LEU A 11 -27.76 13.75 31.99
N LEU A 12 -27.73 12.71 31.16
CA LEU A 12 -26.88 12.64 29.99
C LEU A 12 -27.44 13.63 28.93
N PHE A 13 -26.82 14.81 28.83
CA PHE A 13 -27.03 15.72 27.73
C PHE A 13 -26.21 15.19 26.54
N SER A 14 -26.84 14.45 25.62
CA SER A 14 -26.28 14.22 24.28
C SER A 14 -26.36 15.55 23.52
N ALA A 15 -25.21 16.05 23.07
CA ALA A 15 -25.13 17.25 22.26
C ALA A 15 -25.84 17.00 20.91
N PRO A 16 -26.74 17.88 20.45
CA PRO A 16 -27.48 17.68 19.19
C PRO A 16 -26.59 17.65 17.92
N GLY A 17 -25.34 18.11 17.99
CA GLY A 17 -24.38 18.06 16.90
C GLY A 17 -23.81 16.66 16.60
N ALA A 18 -23.66 15.79 17.61
CA ALA A 18 -23.13 14.45 17.42
C ALA A 18 -24.10 13.50 16.69
N VAL A 19 -25.39 13.70 16.86
CA VAL A 19 -26.43 12.89 16.20
C VAL A 19 -26.57 13.28 14.71
N ALA A 20 -26.47 14.57 14.39
CA ALA A 20 -26.55 15.05 13.00
C ALA A 20 -25.30 14.68 12.18
N ALA A 21 -24.09 14.74 12.78
CA ALA A 21 -22.85 14.32 12.14
C ALA A 21 -22.83 12.80 11.87
N GLY A 22 -23.38 11.98 12.78
CA GLY A 22 -23.50 10.54 12.59
C GLY A 22 -24.47 10.16 11.46
N ALA A 23 -25.59 10.85 11.33
CA ALA A 23 -26.55 10.60 10.24
C ALA A 23 -25.95 10.91 8.85
N GLY A 24 -25.18 11.98 8.72
CA GLY A 24 -24.51 12.32 7.46
C GLY A 24 -23.37 11.34 7.10
N LEU A 25 -22.71 10.74 8.10
CA LEU A 25 -21.69 9.70 7.85
C LEU A 25 -22.34 8.41 7.33
N GLU A 26 -23.43 7.94 7.96
CA GLU A 26 -24.13 6.73 7.52
C GLU A 26 -24.66 6.86 6.10
N GLU A 27 -25.23 8.00 5.71
CA GLU A 27 -25.67 8.26 4.33
C GLU A 27 -24.52 8.16 3.34
N ARG A 28 -23.36 8.75 3.64
CA ARG A 28 -22.16 8.65 2.80
C ARG A 28 -21.62 7.22 2.70
N LEU A 29 -21.66 6.46 3.80
CA LEU A 29 -21.28 5.05 3.80
C LEU A 29 -22.24 4.20 2.97
N ASP A 30 -23.56 4.47 3.00
CA ASP A 30 -24.53 3.78 2.17
C ASP A 30 -24.35 4.09 0.68
N ASP A 31 -24.10 5.35 0.33
CA ASP A 31 -23.75 5.76 -1.03
C ASP A 31 -22.48 5.06 -1.52
N PHE A 32 -21.48 4.93 -0.64
CA PHE A 32 -20.25 4.24 -0.99
C PHE A 32 -20.47 2.73 -1.17
N ARG A 33 -21.28 2.08 -0.33
CA ARG A 33 -21.67 0.66 -0.50
C ARG A 33 -22.35 0.42 -1.84
N GLN A 34 -23.29 1.30 -2.22
CA GLN A 34 -23.96 1.20 -3.52
C GLN A 34 -22.96 1.32 -4.68
N PHE A 35 -22.08 2.34 -4.62
CA PHE A 35 -21.02 2.50 -5.61
C PHE A 35 -20.14 1.26 -5.71
N LEU A 36 -19.68 0.67 -4.60
CA LEU A 36 -18.82 -0.52 -4.59
C LEU A 36 -19.48 -1.73 -5.28
N GLN A 37 -20.80 -1.92 -5.12
CA GLN A 37 -21.55 -2.98 -5.80
C GLN A 37 -21.60 -2.81 -7.32
N GLU A 38 -21.73 -1.59 -7.80
CA GLU A 38 -21.74 -1.26 -9.23
C GLU A 38 -20.31 -1.37 -9.78
N TYR A 39 -19.36 -0.73 -9.12
CA TYR A 39 -17.93 -0.74 -9.48
C TYR A 39 -17.36 -2.15 -9.62
N ARG A 40 -17.61 -3.03 -8.64
CA ARG A 40 -17.15 -4.43 -8.70
C ARG A 40 -17.62 -5.15 -9.96
N ARG A 41 -18.88 -4.93 -10.35
CA ARG A 41 -19.47 -5.56 -11.55
C ARG A 41 -18.88 -4.99 -12.85
N GLU A 42 -18.73 -3.67 -12.90
CA GLU A 42 -18.16 -2.98 -14.06
C GLU A 42 -16.71 -3.32 -14.29
N GLN A 43 -15.94 -3.44 -13.21
CA GLN A 43 -14.53 -3.81 -13.27
C GLN A 43 -14.28 -5.33 -13.28
N LEU A 44 -15.34 -6.15 -13.33
CA LEU A 44 -15.25 -7.60 -13.37
C LEU A 44 -14.34 -8.17 -12.26
N VAL A 45 -14.56 -7.75 -11.01
CA VAL A 45 -13.78 -8.23 -9.85
C VAL A 45 -14.58 -9.30 -9.12
N PRO A 46 -14.22 -10.61 -9.20
CA PRO A 46 -14.96 -11.68 -8.52
C PRO A 46 -15.00 -11.51 -7.02
N SER A 47 -13.88 -11.18 -6.40
CA SER A 47 -13.71 -10.94 -4.97
C SER A 47 -13.14 -9.54 -4.75
N LEU A 48 -13.92 -8.66 -4.11
CA LEU A 48 -13.52 -7.30 -3.72
C LEU A 48 -13.75 -7.12 -2.23
N SER A 49 -12.70 -6.75 -1.49
CA SER A 49 -12.79 -6.33 -0.09
C SER A 49 -12.36 -4.88 0.04
N VAL A 50 -13.11 -4.10 0.84
CA VAL A 50 -12.85 -2.67 1.06
C VAL A 50 -13.00 -2.35 2.54
N ALA A 51 -12.07 -1.58 3.10
CA ALA A 51 -12.20 -0.97 4.42
C ALA A 51 -12.05 0.55 4.33
N VAL A 52 -12.88 1.27 5.06
CA VAL A 52 -12.74 2.71 5.30
C VAL A 52 -12.44 2.91 6.77
N VAL A 53 -11.40 3.68 7.05
CA VAL A 53 -10.94 4.00 8.40
C VAL A 53 -11.09 5.49 8.63
N LYS A 54 -11.61 5.87 9.81
CA LYS A 54 -11.66 7.26 10.30
C LYS A 54 -11.05 7.33 11.69
N ASP A 55 -10.05 8.18 11.88
CA ASP A 55 -9.34 8.40 13.15
C ASP A 55 -8.84 7.09 13.80
N GLY A 56 -8.42 6.14 12.96
CA GLY A 56 -7.90 4.83 13.38
C GLY A 56 -8.98 3.82 13.78
N GLU A 57 -10.26 4.08 13.48
CA GLU A 57 -11.37 3.14 13.67
C GLU A 57 -11.97 2.74 12.31
N ILE A 58 -12.21 1.44 12.10
CA ILE A 58 -12.87 0.96 10.89
C ILE A 58 -14.35 1.37 10.94
N VAL A 59 -14.76 2.27 10.03
CA VAL A 59 -16.16 2.71 9.90
C VAL A 59 -16.91 1.94 8.82
N LEU A 60 -16.19 1.28 7.91
CA LEU A 60 -16.74 0.36 6.91
C LEU A 60 -15.78 -0.80 6.70
N ALA A 61 -16.31 -2.03 6.68
CA ALA A 61 -15.61 -3.21 6.17
C ALA A 61 -16.60 -3.99 5.28
N GLU A 62 -16.52 -3.73 3.98
CA GLU A 62 -17.41 -4.33 2.97
C GLU A 62 -16.66 -5.39 2.18
N SER A 63 -17.33 -6.50 1.86
CA SER A 63 -16.77 -7.56 1.05
C SER A 63 -17.81 -8.08 0.09
N LEU A 64 -17.47 -8.14 -1.18
CA LEU A 64 -18.39 -8.38 -2.27
C LEU A 64 -17.90 -9.52 -3.15
N GLY A 65 -18.82 -10.39 -3.54
CA GLY A 65 -18.56 -11.49 -4.46
C GLY A 65 -18.05 -12.74 -3.76
N TRP A 66 -17.22 -13.51 -4.44
CA TRP A 66 -16.81 -14.86 -4.08
C TRP A 66 -15.30 -14.99 -4.09
N GLN A 67 -14.74 -15.63 -3.08
CA GLN A 67 -13.30 -15.82 -2.98
C GLN A 67 -12.78 -17.06 -3.70
N ASP A 68 -13.66 -18.01 -4.05
CA ASP A 68 -13.31 -19.22 -4.78
C ASP A 68 -13.74 -19.18 -6.25
N HIS A 69 -13.23 -20.13 -7.04
CA HIS A 69 -13.56 -20.23 -8.47
C HIS A 69 -14.97 -20.79 -8.74
N ASP A 70 -15.52 -21.52 -7.80
CA ASP A 70 -16.81 -22.19 -7.97
C ASP A 70 -17.99 -21.30 -7.56
N GLY A 71 -17.71 -20.15 -6.91
CA GLY A 71 -18.73 -19.20 -6.44
C GLY A 71 -19.52 -19.75 -5.24
N GLU A 72 -18.90 -20.57 -4.42
CA GLU A 72 -19.53 -21.20 -3.25
C GLU A 72 -19.12 -20.50 -1.93
N GLU A 73 -17.88 -19.99 -1.85
CA GLU A 73 -17.35 -19.31 -0.67
C GLU A 73 -17.45 -17.78 -0.81
N PRO A 74 -18.30 -17.11 -0.02
CA PRO A 74 -18.44 -15.66 -0.10
C PRO A 74 -17.17 -14.94 0.37
N THR A 75 -16.84 -13.84 -0.28
CA THR A 75 -15.79 -12.93 0.17
C THR A 75 -16.14 -12.36 1.54
N THR A 76 -15.14 -12.30 2.42
CA THR A 76 -15.27 -11.72 3.76
C THR A 76 -14.17 -10.66 3.99
N PRO A 77 -14.29 -9.78 5.00
CA PRO A 77 -13.22 -8.85 5.33
C PRO A 77 -11.88 -9.52 5.71
N ALA A 78 -11.91 -10.80 6.10
CA ALA A 78 -10.73 -11.61 6.40
C ALA A 78 -10.18 -12.36 5.17
N THR A 79 -10.83 -12.25 4.01
CA THR A 79 -10.29 -12.79 2.74
C THR A 79 -8.99 -12.07 2.43
N SER A 80 -7.96 -12.85 2.11
CA SER A 80 -6.60 -12.36 1.86
C SER A 80 -6.32 -12.26 0.37
N TYR A 81 -5.41 -11.36 0.04
CA TYR A 81 -4.96 -11.09 -1.32
C TYR A 81 -3.46 -10.86 -1.32
N LEU A 82 -2.79 -11.12 -2.45
CA LEU A 82 -1.43 -10.64 -2.66
C LEU A 82 -1.49 -9.11 -2.84
N VAL A 83 -0.89 -8.36 -1.91
CA VAL A 83 -0.98 -6.89 -1.92
C VAL A 83 0.05 -6.23 -2.83
N ALA A 84 0.88 -7.03 -3.51
CA ALA A 84 1.90 -6.57 -4.46
C ALA A 84 2.70 -5.37 -3.91
N SER A 85 2.75 -4.27 -4.66
CA SER A 85 3.58 -3.09 -4.33
C SER A 85 3.17 -2.31 -3.08
N ILE A 86 2.00 -2.56 -2.48
CA ILE A 86 1.70 -2.02 -1.14
C ILE A 86 2.76 -2.50 -0.11
N THR A 87 3.43 -3.64 -0.35
CA THR A 87 4.59 -4.11 0.43
C THR A 87 5.68 -3.04 0.60
N LYS A 88 5.85 -2.11 -0.35
CA LYS A 88 6.87 -1.05 -0.28
C LYS A 88 6.67 -0.10 0.90
N THR A 89 5.43 0.09 1.34
CA THR A 89 5.13 0.91 2.51
C THR A 89 5.68 0.27 3.80
N PHE A 90 5.57 -1.06 3.91
CA PHE A 90 6.16 -1.85 5.00
C PHE A 90 7.69 -1.80 4.95
N THR A 91 8.26 -1.86 3.74
CA THR A 91 9.70 -1.74 3.52
C THR A 91 10.23 -0.40 4.01
N ALA A 92 9.56 0.70 3.67
CA ALA A 92 9.95 2.02 4.10
C ALA A 92 9.94 2.14 5.63
N ALA A 93 8.87 1.68 6.27
CA ALA A 93 8.75 1.66 7.72
C ALA A 93 9.85 0.81 8.38
N THR A 94 10.16 -0.37 7.79
CA THR A 94 11.22 -1.25 8.29
C THR A 94 12.59 -0.57 8.22
N LEU A 95 12.96 0.00 7.06
CA LEU A 95 14.27 0.61 6.86
C LEU A 95 14.47 1.89 7.69
N LEU A 96 13.45 2.73 7.82
CA LEU A 96 13.50 3.90 8.69
C LEU A 96 13.65 3.52 10.17
N ALA A 97 12.97 2.46 10.62
CA ALA A 97 13.14 1.95 11.97
C ALA A 97 14.52 1.34 12.19
N MET A 98 15.08 0.64 11.19
CA MET A 98 16.44 0.11 11.24
C MET A 98 17.49 1.21 11.31
N GLU A 99 17.33 2.30 10.52
CA GLU A 99 18.21 3.47 10.57
C GLU A 99 18.17 4.12 11.97
N ALA A 100 16.98 4.33 12.52
CA ALA A 100 16.80 4.92 13.85
C ALA A 100 17.43 4.05 14.96
N ASP A 101 17.46 2.73 14.80
CA ASP A 101 18.09 1.78 15.71
C ASP A 101 19.61 1.58 15.43
N GLY A 102 20.18 2.30 14.45
CA GLY A 102 21.59 2.22 14.06
C GLY A 102 21.99 0.86 13.49
N ARG A 103 21.09 0.17 12.80
CA ARG A 103 21.31 -1.12 12.14
C ARG A 103 21.87 -0.98 10.73
N LEU A 104 21.60 0.15 10.10
CA LEU A 104 22.11 0.58 8.81
C LEU A 104 22.08 2.12 8.76
N ASP A 105 22.70 2.70 7.75
CA ASP A 105 22.54 4.09 7.36
C ASP A 105 21.88 4.10 5.97
N LEU A 106 20.81 4.88 5.79
CA LEU A 106 20.16 4.99 4.46
C LEU A 106 21.07 5.64 3.42
N ASP A 107 22.16 6.26 3.83
CA ASP A 107 23.19 6.77 2.94
C ASP A 107 24.32 5.75 2.64
N ASP A 108 24.23 4.52 3.18
CA ASP A 108 25.08 3.40 2.78
C ASP A 108 24.95 3.10 1.28
N ASP A 109 26.08 2.66 0.70
CA ASP A 109 26.20 2.41 -0.73
C ASP A 109 25.47 1.10 -1.13
N PHE A 110 24.35 1.22 -1.81
CA PHE A 110 23.57 0.11 -2.35
C PHE A 110 24.35 -0.69 -3.40
N THR A 111 25.30 -0.08 -4.12
CA THR A 111 26.06 -0.74 -5.19
C THR A 111 27.08 -1.76 -4.66
N LEU A 112 27.28 -1.83 -3.32
CA LEU A 112 28.04 -2.88 -2.67
C LEU A 112 27.31 -4.23 -2.61
N LEU A 113 26.06 -4.31 -3.08
CA LEU A 113 25.34 -5.57 -3.25
C LEU A 113 26.16 -6.52 -4.16
N SER A 114 26.38 -7.74 -3.72
CA SER A 114 27.36 -8.67 -4.29
C SER A 114 27.14 -8.99 -5.79
N ASP A 115 25.91 -8.87 -6.28
CA ASP A 115 25.56 -9.09 -7.70
C ASP A 115 25.18 -7.80 -8.45
N TRP A 116 25.45 -6.61 -7.90
CA TRP A 116 25.01 -5.33 -8.48
C TRP A 116 25.46 -5.15 -9.93
N ASP A 117 26.74 -5.32 -10.22
CA ASP A 117 27.28 -5.08 -11.57
C ASP A 117 26.51 -5.90 -12.63
N SER A 118 26.34 -7.20 -12.36
CA SER A 118 25.63 -8.10 -13.28
C SER A 118 24.15 -7.77 -13.40
N ARG A 119 23.52 -7.30 -12.31
CA ARG A 119 22.09 -6.91 -12.31
C ARG A 119 21.86 -5.59 -13.01
N CYS A 120 22.73 -4.62 -12.78
CA CYS A 120 22.67 -3.33 -13.46
C CYS A 120 22.88 -3.49 -14.96
N GLU A 121 23.89 -4.28 -15.37
CA GLU A 121 24.13 -4.63 -16.76
C GLU A 121 22.93 -5.38 -17.38
N TRP A 122 22.36 -6.35 -16.66
CA TRP A 122 21.14 -7.03 -17.10
C TRP A 122 19.97 -6.05 -17.29
N LEU A 123 19.74 -5.15 -16.34
CA LEU A 123 18.64 -4.19 -16.37
C LEU A 123 18.79 -3.26 -17.58
N THR A 124 19.97 -2.70 -17.82
CA THR A 124 20.24 -1.79 -18.95
C THR A 124 20.09 -2.48 -20.33
N ASN A 125 20.26 -3.80 -20.38
CA ASN A 125 20.14 -4.59 -21.62
C ASN A 125 18.83 -5.39 -21.74
N SER A 126 17.93 -5.31 -20.74
CA SER A 126 16.71 -6.15 -20.66
C SER A 126 15.63 -5.78 -21.67
N GLY A 127 15.68 -4.59 -22.28
CA GLY A 127 14.58 -4.02 -23.07
C GLY A 127 13.39 -3.54 -22.21
N SER A 128 13.50 -3.63 -20.87
CA SER A 128 12.53 -3.03 -19.96
C SER A 128 12.64 -1.51 -20.01
N ILE A 129 11.51 -0.81 -19.79
CA ILE A 129 11.49 0.65 -19.62
C ILE A 129 12.48 1.13 -18.54
N PHE A 130 12.73 0.33 -17.51
CA PHE A 130 13.68 0.64 -16.44
C PHE A 130 15.16 0.48 -16.85
N GLY A 131 15.43 -0.11 -18.02
CA GLY A 131 16.75 -0.15 -18.65
C GLY A 131 16.99 1.03 -19.60
N GLY A 132 16.04 1.93 -19.72
CA GLY A 132 16.04 3.10 -20.58
C GLY A 132 14.98 3.03 -21.67
N GLY A 133 14.32 4.15 -21.94
CA GLY A 133 13.27 4.23 -22.97
C GLY A 133 12.48 5.53 -22.87
N THR A 134 11.31 5.52 -23.49
CA THR A 134 10.38 6.65 -23.48
C THR A 134 8.99 6.15 -23.11
N LEU A 135 8.35 6.79 -22.16
CA LEU A 135 6.97 6.52 -21.78
C LEU A 135 5.99 7.06 -22.83
N ASP A 136 4.73 6.64 -22.78
CA ASP A 136 3.71 7.02 -23.77
C ASP A 136 3.45 8.54 -23.84
N ASP A 137 3.70 9.27 -22.74
CA ASP A 137 3.60 10.72 -22.66
C ASP A 137 4.84 11.47 -23.17
N GLY A 138 5.86 10.74 -23.62
CA GLY A 138 7.12 11.30 -24.12
C GLY A 138 8.21 11.48 -23.06
N THR A 139 7.94 11.15 -21.79
CA THR A 139 8.94 11.22 -20.72
C THR A 139 10.06 10.22 -20.98
N VAL A 140 11.30 10.72 -20.99
CA VAL A 140 12.49 9.88 -21.18
C VAL A 140 12.88 9.27 -19.82
N VAL A 141 12.97 7.95 -19.79
CA VAL A 141 13.54 7.16 -18.68
C VAL A 141 14.99 6.83 -19.06
N GLU A 142 15.93 7.44 -18.37
CA GLU A 142 17.34 7.12 -18.54
C GLU A 142 17.67 5.77 -17.88
N PRO A 143 18.63 4.99 -18.40
CA PRO A 143 19.08 3.78 -17.70
C PRO A 143 19.76 4.15 -16.38
N PRO A 144 19.77 3.26 -15.37
CA PRO A 144 20.55 3.50 -14.17
C PRO A 144 22.04 3.53 -14.48
N ARG A 145 22.80 4.32 -13.74
CA ARG A 145 24.25 4.38 -13.86
C ARG A 145 24.92 3.29 -13.01
N CYS A 146 25.52 2.31 -13.68
CA CYS A 146 26.18 1.19 -13.01
C CYS A 146 27.60 1.52 -12.49
N ASP A 147 28.13 2.68 -12.88
CA ASP A 147 29.51 3.12 -12.62
C ASP A 147 29.65 4.13 -11.46
N VAL A 148 28.55 4.46 -10.80
CA VAL A 148 28.53 5.43 -9.69
C VAL A 148 27.83 4.86 -8.47
N PRO A 149 28.20 5.29 -7.23
CA PRO A 149 27.50 4.90 -6.03
C PRO A 149 26.03 5.34 -6.04
N ILE A 150 25.16 4.49 -5.49
CA ILE A 150 23.73 4.76 -5.28
C ILE A 150 23.43 4.46 -3.82
N SER A 151 22.82 5.38 -3.07
CA SER A 151 22.50 5.12 -1.67
C SER A 151 21.19 4.32 -1.53
N LEU A 152 21.02 3.62 -0.39
CA LEU A 152 19.76 2.96 -0.03
C LEU A 152 18.59 3.95 -0.04
N ARG A 153 18.84 5.20 0.41
CA ARG A 153 17.88 6.31 0.38
C ARG A 153 17.37 6.60 -1.02
N GLN A 154 18.29 6.69 -1.99
CA GLN A 154 17.94 6.94 -3.40
C GLN A 154 17.12 5.79 -4.00
N VAL A 155 17.45 4.55 -3.66
CA VAL A 155 16.65 3.37 -4.07
C VAL A 155 15.26 3.40 -3.44
N LEU A 156 15.17 3.69 -2.14
CA LEU A 156 13.93 3.74 -1.38
C LEU A 156 12.98 4.86 -1.86
N GLN A 157 13.55 5.92 -2.46
CA GLN A 157 12.84 7.03 -3.07
C GLN A 157 12.64 6.88 -4.60
N HIS A 158 13.01 5.73 -5.18
CA HIS A 158 12.99 5.51 -6.64
C HIS A 158 13.75 6.56 -7.46
N ARG A 159 14.89 7.04 -6.97
CA ARG A 159 15.72 8.07 -7.62
C ARG A 159 17.04 7.47 -8.12
N VAL A 160 16.93 6.37 -8.88
CA VAL A 160 18.06 5.59 -9.39
C VAL A 160 18.27 5.73 -10.91
N GLN A 161 17.30 6.28 -11.63
CA GLN A 161 17.35 6.44 -13.07
C GLN A 161 18.21 7.65 -13.46
N GLY A 162 19.08 7.49 -14.48
CA GLY A 162 20.03 8.52 -14.88
C GLY A 162 21.06 8.81 -13.80
N GLU A 163 21.31 10.09 -13.49
CA GLU A 163 22.15 10.49 -12.36
C GLU A 163 21.41 10.20 -11.04
N PRO A 164 21.99 9.35 -10.14
CA PRO A 164 21.34 9.01 -8.90
C PRO A 164 20.96 10.21 -8.05
N GLY A 165 19.72 10.23 -7.55
CA GLY A 165 19.20 11.34 -6.77
C GLY A 165 18.67 12.52 -7.58
N SER A 166 18.78 12.50 -8.91
CA SER A 166 18.37 13.63 -9.75
C SER A 166 16.86 13.68 -10.01
N ARG A 167 16.21 12.52 -10.19
CA ARG A 167 14.81 12.46 -10.59
C ARG A 167 14.09 11.23 -10.05
N PHE A 168 12.82 11.40 -9.72
CA PHE A 168 11.93 10.29 -9.40
C PHE A 168 11.43 9.58 -10.67
N ILE A 169 11.64 8.26 -10.74
CA ILE A 169 10.97 7.35 -11.67
C ILE A 169 10.72 6.04 -10.93
N TYR A 170 9.48 5.63 -10.79
CA TYR A 170 9.11 4.40 -10.09
C TYR A 170 9.75 3.17 -10.73
N ASN A 171 10.67 2.51 -10.02
CA ASN A 171 11.40 1.33 -10.47
C ASN A 171 11.30 0.18 -9.45
N PRO A 172 10.33 -0.74 -9.60
CA PRO A 172 10.14 -1.84 -8.65
C PRO A 172 11.25 -2.88 -8.68
N ILE A 173 12.02 -2.97 -9.79
CA ILE A 173 13.09 -3.95 -9.98
C ILE A 173 14.26 -3.63 -9.03
N THR A 174 14.78 -2.41 -9.10
CA THR A 174 15.87 -1.97 -8.22
C THR A 174 15.41 -1.89 -6.77
N PHE A 175 14.20 -1.38 -6.51
CA PHE A 175 13.64 -1.32 -5.17
C PHE A 175 13.56 -2.70 -4.49
N GLY A 176 13.18 -3.73 -5.25
CA GLY A 176 13.11 -5.10 -4.72
C GLY A 176 14.43 -5.62 -4.20
N ARG A 177 15.57 -5.10 -4.67
CA ARG A 177 16.92 -5.52 -4.26
C ARG A 177 17.35 -4.97 -2.90
N LEU A 178 16.62 -4.01 -2.31
CA LEU A 178 16.89 -3.55 -0.94
C LEU A 178 16.87 -4.68 0.07
N SER A 179 15.96 -5.65 -0.07
CA SER A 179 15.92 -6.83 0.80
C SER A 179 17.21 -7.67 0.72
N ASN A 180 17.78 -7.84 -0.48
CA ASN A 180 19.03 -8.57 -0.65
C ASN A 180 20.21 -7.82 -0.01
N TRP A 181 20.25 -6.50 -0.20
CA TRP A 181 21.29 -5.69 0.43
C TRP A 181 21.24 -5.81 1.97
N VAL A 182 20.05 -5.74 2.54
CA VAL A 182 19.85 -5.90 3.99
C VAL A 182 20.31 -7.29 4.46
N GLU A 183 19.96 -8.35 3.74
CA GLU A 183 20.37 -9.73 4.12
C GLU A 183 21.89 -9.96 3.97
N GLU A 184 22.54 -9.30 3.01
CA GLU A 184 24.01 -9.39 2.85
C GLU A 184 24.79 -8.57 3.89
N ASN A 185 24.20 -7.48 4.39
CA ASN A 185 24.92 -6.51 5.24
C ASN A 185 24.45 -6.49 6.70
N THR A 186 23.49 -7.34 7.08
CA THR A 186 22.98 -7.44 8.46
C THR A 186 22.94 -8.90 8.94
N ASP A 187 22.56 -9.09 10.20
CA ASP A 187 22.57 -10.40 10.87
C ASP A 187 21.24 -11.19 10.79
N ARG A 188 20.27 -10.69 10.04
CA ARG A 188 18.94 -11.30 9.94
C ARG A 188 18.43 -11.29 8.51
N THR A 189 17.44 -12.18 8.24
CA THR A 189 16.68 -12.18 6.99
C THR A 189 15.77 -10.95 6.90
N TRP A 190 15.41 -10.59 5.68
CA TRP A 190 14.48 -9.49 5.42
C TRP A 190 13.13 -9.67 6.15
N ARG A 191 12.59 -10.90 6.15
CA ARG A 191 11.36 -11.24 6.87
C ARG A 191 11.47 -10.99 8.37
N GLU A 192 12.57 -11.38 9.00
CA GLU A 192 12.79 -11.17 10.44
C GLU A 192 12.87 -9.69 10.79
N TRP A 193 13.49 -8.86 9.95
CA TRP A 193 13.54 -7.42 10.16
C TRP A 193 12.15 -6.79 10.02
N MET A 194 11.39 -7.13 8.96
CA MET A 194 10.03 -6.64 8.77
C MET A 194 9.09 -7.10 9.89
N SER A 195 9.22 -8.36 10.35
CA SER A 195 8.47 -8.86 11.50
C SER A 195 8.74 -8.03 12.75
N ARG A 196 10.01 -7.84 13.08
CA ARG A 196 10.43 -7.11 14.28
C ARG A 196 9.97 -5.66 14.32
N TYR A 197 10.09 -4.94 13.20
CA TYR A 197 9.86 -3.49 13.19
C TYR A 197 8.45 -3.08 12.75
N VAL A 198 7.72 -3.94 12.05
CA VAL A 198 6.40 -3.59 11.50
C VAL A 198 5.32 -4.58 11.92
N ILE A 199 5.48 -5.88 11.64
CA ILE A 199 4.39 -6.86 11.80
C ILE A 199 4.04 -7.03 13.28
N GLU A 200 5.03 -7.31 14.13
CA GLU A 200 4.83 -7.51 15.57
C GLU A 200 4.33 -6.23 16.28
N PRO A 201 4.94 -5.03 16.07
CA PRO A 201 4.44 -3.80 16.70
C PRO A 201 3.02 -3.40 16.27
N ALA A 202 2.63 -3.74 15.05
CA ALA A 202 1.29 -3.48 14.53
C ALA A 202 0.26 -4.55 14.94
N GLY A 203 0.70 -5.72 15.44
CA GLY A 203 -0.17 -6.84 15.82
C GLY A 203 -0.81 -7.53 14.61
N LEU A 204 -0.06 -7.74 13.52
CA LEU A 204 -0.57 -8.29 12.26
C LEU A 204 -0.44 -9.82 12.23
N ASP A 205 -1.07 -10.50 13.16
CA ASP A 205 -0.94 -11.96 13.34
C ASP A 205 -1.61 -12.79 12.22
N SER A 206 -2.48 -12.18 11.41
CA SER A 206 -3.21 -12.84 10.31
C SER A 206 -2.57 -12.65 8.92
N LEU A 207 -1.61 -11.74 8.79
CA LEU A 207 -0.86 -11.47 7.58
C LEU A 207 0.19 -12.57 7.30
N ALA A 208 0.55 -12.77 6.03
CA ALA A 208 1.72 -13.58 5.67
C ALA A 208 2.79 -12.71 4.99
N ALA A 209 4.01 -12.75 5.55
CA ALA A 209 5.19 -12.13 4.98
C ALA A 209 5.82 -13.06 3.93
N GLY A 210 5.09 -13.28 2.83
CA GLY A 210 5.45 -14.17 1.72
C GLY A 210 4.94 -15.61 1.85
N TRP A 211 5.06 -16.36 0.77
CA TRP A 211 4.57 -17.75 0.68
C TRP A 211 5.19 -18.71 1.70
N ARG A 212 6.43 -18.48 2.10
CA ARG A 212 7.16 -19.36 3.03
C ARG A 212 7.14 -18.83 4.46
N ASP A 213 6.25 -17.89 4.76
CA ASP A 213 6.10 -17.42 6.13
C ASP A 213 5.49 -18.52 7.01
N PRO A 214 6.21 -19.03 8.01
CA PRO A 214 5.69 -20.06 8.90
C PRO A 214 4.52 -19.56 9.78
N ALA A 215 4.44 -18.25 10.03
CA ALA A 215 3.35 -17.62 10.77
C ALA A 215 2.12 -17.33 9.88
N GLY A 216 2.29 -17.24 8.57
CA GLY A 216 1.29 -16.79 7.61
C GLY A 216 0.18 -17.80 7.25
N CYS A 217 0.04 -18.90 7.99
CA CYS A 217 -0.91 -19.96 7.66
C CYS A 217 -2.38 -19.49 7.55
N ALA A 218 -2.79 -18.46 8.29
CA ALA A 218 -4.15 -17.93 8.23
C ALA A 218 -4.40 -17.20 6.91
N ALA A 219 -3.52 -16.28 6.53
CA ALA A 219 -3.61 -15.56 5.26
C ALA A 219 -3.59 -16.50 4.05
N LEU A 220 -2.69 -17.50 4.07
CA LEU A 220 -2.56 -18.46 2.96
C LEU A 220 -3.79 -19.34 2.79
N ARG A 221 -4.50 -19.69 3.87
CA ARG A 221 -5.76 -20.43 3.78
C ARG A 221 -6.93 -19.61 3.27
N ASN A 222 -6.92 -18.32 3.54
CA ASN A 222 -7.97 -17.38 3.17
C ASN A 222 -7.67 -16.62 1.86
N LEU A 223 -6.60 -17.00 1.15
CA LEU A 223 -6.17 -16.34 -0.07
C LEU A 223 -7.17 -16.61 -1.19
N ALA A 224 -7.83 -15.57 -1.67
CA ALA A 224 -8.70 -15.65 -2.83
C ALA A 224 -7.90 -16.01 -4.08
N PRO A 225 -8.25 -17.10 -4.81
CA PRO A 225 -7.61 -17.42 -6.08
C PRO A 225 -7.75 -16.29 -7.08
N PRO A 226 -6.73 -16.02 -7.90
CA PRO A 226 -6.76 -14.92 -8.85
C PRO A 226 -7.54 -15.26 -10.11
N PHE A 227 -8.10 -14.22 -10.73
CA PHE A 227 -8.68 -14.27 -12.05
C PHE A 227 -7.97 -13.27 -12.97
N ARG A 228 -8.05 -13.51 -14.27
CA ARG A 228 -7.61 -12.58 -15.32
C ARG A 228 -8.77 -12.19 -16.22
N HIS A 229 -8.71 -10.99 -16.75
CA HIS A 229 -9.63 -10.54 -17.78
C HIS A 229 -9.33 -11.27 -19.10
N THR A 230 -10.38 -11.70 -19.78
CA THR A 230 -10.27 -12.36 -21.09
C THR A 230 -11.55 -12.20 -21.89
N PRO A 231 -11.48 -11.72 -23.14
CA PRO A 231 -12.64 -11.57 -23.99
C PRO A 231 -13.18 -12.91 -24.54
N GLU A 232 -12.43 -14.01 -24.39
CA GLU A 232 -12.84 -15.33 -24.86
C GLU A 232 -13.90 -16.00 -23.98
N GLN A 233 -14.06 -15.56 -22.74
CA GLN A 233 -15.09 -16.03 -21.82
C GLN A 233 -16.34 -15.17 -21.89
N ALA A 234 -17.50 -15.78 -21.71
CA ALA A 234 -18.79 -15.07 -21.79
C ALA A 234 -18.98 -14.03 -20.66
N ASP A 235 -18.37 -14.26 -19.51
CA ASP A 235 -18.35 -13.37 -18.35
C ASP A 235 -17.11 -12.45 -18.29
N GLY A 236 -16.23 -12.52 -19.30
CA GLY A 236 -15.03 -11.71 -19.40
C GLY A 236 -13.90 -12.13 -18.45
N LEU A 237 -14.00 -13.28 -17.77
CA LEU A 237 -13.08 -13.73 -16.73
C LEU A 237 -12.60 -15.17 -16.96
N ALA A 238 -11.37 -15.46 -16.56
CA ALA A 238 -10.84 -16.82 -16.48
C ALA A 238 -9.99 -16.96 -15.22
N PRO A 239 -9.90 -18.17 -14.62
CA PRO A 239 -8.93 -18.44 -13.59
C PRO A 239 -7.52 -18.07 -14.04
N SER A 240 -6.75 -17.46 -13.16
CA SER A 240 -5.36 -17.10 -13.42
C SER A 240 -4.40 -17.99 -12.66
N VAL A 241 -3.12 -17.93 -13.08
CA VAL A 241 -2.05 -18.61 -12.36
C VAL A 241 -1.81 -17.87 -11.05
N LEU A 242 -1.86 -18.61 -9.95
CA LEU A 242 -1.55 -18.04 -8.64
C LEU A 242 -0.07 -17.62 -8.61
N PRO A 243 0.23 -16.33 -8.44
CA PRO A 243 1.61 -15.88 -8.26
C PRO A 243 2.20 -16.49 -6.99
N ASN A 244 3.46 -16.83 -7.05
CA ASN A 244 4.21 -17.39 -5.93
C ASN A 244 5.46 -16.52 -5.65
N PRO A 245 5.29 -15.25 -5.27
CA PRO A 245 6.43 -14.41 -4.96
C PRO A 245 6.95 -14.72 -3.57
N GLU A 246 8.27 -14.85 -3.45
CA GLU A 246 8.90 -14.69 -2.16
C GLU A 246 8.81 -13.23 -1.71
N LEU A 247 8.81 -13.03 -0.38
CA LEU A 247 8.90 -11.69 0.17
C LEU A 247 10.22 -11.04 -0.26
N ASN A 248 10.10 -9.88 -0.85
CA ASN A 248 11.22 -8.97 -1.10
C ASN A 248 10.79 -7.53 -0.78
N ALA A 249 11.69 -6.57 -0.89
CA ALA A 249 11.38 -5.19 -0.54
C ALA A 249 10.24 -4.57 -1.37
N SER A 250 9.98 -5.05 -2.60
CA SER A 250 8.96 -4.46 -3.47
C SER A 250 7.61 -5.18 -3.46
N SER A 251 7.55 -6.44 -2.98
CA SER A 251 6.32 -7.27 -3.05
C SER A 251 6.42 -8.52 -2.18
N GLY A 252 5.29 -9.22 -2.01
CA GLY A 252 5.25 -10.54 -1.40
C GLY A 252 4.34 -10.67 -0.19
N ILE A 253 3.87 -9.57 0.40
CA ILE A 253 2.90 -9.62 1.51
C ILE A 253 1.55 -10.14 0.98
N ILE A 254 0.92 -11.01 1.78
CA ILE A 254 -0.44 -11.50 1.59
C ILE A 254 -1.23 -11.07 2.83
N ALA A 255 -2.30 -10.29 2.60
CA ALA A 255 -3.05 -9.65 3.67
C ALA A 255 -4.52 -9.47 3.32
N SER A 256 -5.35 -9.32 4.35
CA SER A 256 -6.73 -8.87 4.26
C SER A 256 -6.83 -7.33 4.36
N VAL A 257 -8.01 -6.77 4.07
CA VAL A 257 -8.25 -5.34 4.33
C VAL A 257 -8.23 -4.99 5.81
N LEU A 258 -8.51 -5.96 6.68
CA LEU A 258 -8.43 -5.78 8.14
C LEU A 258 -6.97 -5.65 8.59
N ASP A 259 -6.06 -6.45 8.03
CA ASP A 259 -4.62 -6.36 8.31
C ASP A 259 -4.06 -5.00 7.87
N LEU A 260 -4.42 -4.55 6.66
CA LEU A 260 -3.95 -3.25 6.17
C LEU A 260 -4.58 -2.07 6.92
N ALA A 261 -5.82 -2.18 7.38
CA ALA A 261 -6.44 -1.19 8.26
C ALA A 261 -5.73 -1.11 9.63
N ALA A 262 -5.38 -2.28 10.20
CA ALA A 262 -4.59 -2.35 11.43
C ALA A 262 -3.18 -1.77 11.24
N TYR A 263 -2.52 -2.07 10.12
CA TYR A 263 -1.22 -1.47 9.74
C TYR A 263 -1.32 0.05 9.63
N SER A 264 -2.30 0.57 8.87
CA SER A 264 -2.56 1.99 8.72
C SER A 264 -2.75 2.69 10.07
N THR A 265 -3.59 2.10 10.93
CA THR A 265 -3.86 2.62 12.27
C THR A 265 -2.63 2.56 13.18
N ALA A 266 -1.80 1.51 13.07
CA ALA A 266 -0.57 1.38 13.85
C ALA A 266 0.47 2.44 13.46
N LEU A 267 0.55 2.82 12.18
CA LEU A 267 1.35 3.97 11.72
C LEU A 267 0.87 5.26 12.39
N ASP A 268 -0.43 5.59 12.28
CA ASP A 268 -1.00 6.83 12.81
C ASP A 268 -0.86 6.94 14.34
N ARG A 269 -0.91 5.82 15.05
CA ARG A 269 -0.75 5.75 16.49
C ARG A 269 0.71 5.69 16.96
N GLY A 270 1.67 5.77 16.06
CA GLY A 270 3.10 5.77 16.39
C GLY A 270 3.61 4.43 16.96
N ARG A 271 2.93 3.31 16.68
CA ARG A 271 3.36 1.98 17.16
C ARG A 271 4.52 1.41 16.36
N ILE A 272 4.60 1.77 15.07
CA ILE A 272 5.62 1.32 14.13
C ILE A 272 6.77 2.33 14.10
N LEU A 273 6.44 3.60 13.85
CA LEU A 273 7.38 4.71 13.78
C LEU A 273 6.95 5.84 14.71
N PRO A 274 7.88 6.52 15.39
CA PRO A 274 7.55 7.75 16.09
C PRO A 274 7.08 8.83 15.09
N PRO A 275 6.27 9.83 15.53
CA PRO A 275 5.68 10.81 14.62
C PRO A 275 6.67 11.54 13.70
N ALA A 276 7.88 11.84 14.19
CA ALA A 276 8.90 12.50 13.38
C ALA A 276 9.41 11.65 12.21
N LEU A 277 9.56 10.32 12.41
CA LEU A 277 9.94 9.39 11.35
C LEU A 277 8.77 9.10 10.40
N LEU A 278 7.54 9.10 10.89
CA LEU A 278 6.35 8.97 10.07
C LEU A 278 6.23 10.18 9.13
N GLU A 279 6.44 11.39 9.62
CA GLU A 279 6.46 12.60 8.80
C GLU A 279 7.61 12.57 7.78
N GLN A 280 8.82 12.14 8.19
CA GLN A 280 9.91 11.91 7.25
C GLN A 280 9.54 10.92 6.16
N MET A 281 8.87 9.82 6.49
CA MET A 281 8.43 8.79 5.53
C MET A 281 7.50 9.35 4.46
N TRP A 282 6.70 10.37 4.77
CA TRP A 282 5.74 11.00 3.87
C TRP A 282 6.20 12.34 3.27
N THR A 283 7.42 12.77 3.58
CA THR A 283 8.00 13.99 3.02
C THR A 283 8.80 13.64 1.76
N PRO A 284 8.33 14.02 0.57
CA PRO A 284 9.05 13.76 -0.67
C PRO A 284 10.30 14.64 -0.79
N PRO A 285 11.36 14.16 -1.46
CA PRO A 285 12.51 15.00 -1.81
C PRO A 285 12.12 16.05 -2.85
N THR A 286 12.94 17.10 -2.94
CA THR A 286 12.78 18.12 -3.97
C THR A 286 13.40 17.66 -5.28
N GLU A 287 12.70 17.85 -6.40
CA GLU A 287 13.19 17.66 -7.76
C GLU A 287 14.07 18.84 -8.23
N PRO A 288 14.86 18.69 -9.32
CA PRO A 288 15.76 19.74 -9.81
C PRO A 288 15.07 21.05 -10.22
N ASP A 289 13.80 21.01 -10.57
CA ASP A 289 12.96 22.17 -10.89
C ASP A 289 12.44 22.93 -9.65
N GLY A 290 12.69 22.39 -8.46
CA GLY A 290 12.28 22.97 -7.17
C GLY A 290 10.95 22.43 -6.63
N GLU A 291 10.22 21.61 -7.39
CA GLU A 291 8.95 21.01 -6.96
C GLU A 291 9.19 19.76 -6.11
N PRO A 292 8.25 19.38 -5.23
CA PRO A 292 8.34 18.10 -4.52
C PRO A 292 8.18 16.94 -5.51
N ALA A 293 8.95 15.86 -5.30
CA ALA A 293 8.76 14.62 -6.05
C ALA A 293 7.38 14.01 -5.75
N ALA A 294 6.87 13.22 -6.68
CA ALA A 294 5.59 12.51 -6.49
C ALA A 294 5.70 11.31 -5.53
N TYR A 295 6.88 11.02 -4.99
CA TYR A 295 7.16 9.86 -4.16
C TYR A 295 8.15 10.19 -3.04
N ALA A 296 7.84 9.71 -1.84
CA ALA A 296 8.72 9.81 -0.69
C ALA A 296 9.38 8.44 -0.39
N TYR A 297 9.37 7.98 0.85
CA TYR A 297 9.90 6.70 1.24
C TYR A 297 8.80 5.63 1.16
N GLY A 298 8.73 4.88 0.07
CA GLY A 298 7.76 3.79 -0.11
C GLY A 298 6.31 4.22 -0.30
N TRP A 299 6.04 5.52 -0.49
CA TRP A 299 4.71 6.08 -0.65
C TRP A 299 4.68 7.12 -1.77
N TRP A 300 3.62 7.08 -2.59
CA TRP A 300 3.22 8.19 -3.42
C TRP A 300 2.68 9.31 -2.54
N VAL A 301 3.00 10.55 -2.90
CA VAL A 301 2.57 11.75 -2.16
C VAL A 301 2.04 12.76 -3.17
N GLN A 302 0.87 13.29 -2.90
CA GLN A 302 0.27 14.35 -3.72
C GLN A 302 -0.61 15.26 -2.87
N GLU A 303 -0.90 16.45 -3.38
CA GLU A 303 -1.93 17.34 -2.88
C GLU A 303 -3.18 17.22 -3.77
N TRP A 304 -4.34 17.13 -3.15
CA TRP A 304 -5.63 17.12 -3.83
C TRP A 304 -6.60 18.06 -3.13
N GLN A 305 -7.01 19.14 -3.80
CA GLN A 305 -7.93 20.18 -3.27
C GLN A 305 -7.52 20.75 -1.90
N GLY A 306 -6.20 20.84 -1.63
CA GLY A 306 -5.66 21.31 -0.35
C GLY A 306 -5.49 20.22 0.71
N HIS A 307 -5.80 18.96 0.40
CA HIS A 307 -5.59 17.81 1.27
C HIS A 307 -4.35 17.03 0.85
N ARG A 308 -3.47 16.73 1.81
CA ARG A 308 -2.33 15.86 1.59
C ARG A 308 -2.81 14.41 1.48
N LEU A 309 -2.45 13.76 0.38
CA LEU A 309 -2.71 12.35 0.16
C LEU A 309 -1.40 11.57 0.14
N VAL A 310 -1.36 10.44 0.85
CA VAL A 310 -0.26 9.46 0.80
C VAL A 310 -0.84 8.09 0.49
N TRP A 311 -0.28 7.40 -0.51
CA TRP A 311 -0.89 6.16 -0.96
C TRP A 311 0.11 5.21 -1.61
N HIS A 312 -0.29 3.96 -1.76
CA HIS A 312 0.37 3.01 -2.65
C HIS A 312 -0.64 2.06 -3.27
N GLY A 313 -0.55 1.92 -4.61
CA GLY A 313 -1.26 0.87 -5.34
C GLY A 313 -0.47 -0.44 -5.33
N GLY A 314 -1.18 -1.55 -5.33
CA GLY A 314 -0.63 -2.86 -5.62
C GLY A 314 -1.13 -3.34 -6.97
N TRP A 315 -0.24 -3.90 -7.77
CA TRP A 315 -0.62 -4.50 -9.05
C TRP A 315 0.25 -5.71 -9.35
N TRP A 316 -0.42 -6.81 -9.61
CA TRP A 316 0.16 -8.00 -10.17
C TRP A 316 -0.64 -8.36 -11.42
N PRO A 317 -0.09 -8.17 -12.60
CA PRO A 317 -0.80 -8.37 -13.87
C PRO A 317 -1.51 -9.72 -13.92
N ASP A 318 -2.73 -9.71 -14.44
CA ASP A 318 -3.57 -10.90 -14.58
C ASP A 318 -3.90 -11.64 -13.28
N ALA A 319 -3.81 -10.98 -12.11
CA ALA A 319 -4.02 -11.69 -10.84
C ALA A 319 -4.61 -10.80 -9.72
N TYR A 320 -3.93 -9.75 -9.29
CA TYR A 320 -4.34 -8.97 -8.13
C TYR A 320 -4.12 -7.48 -8.32
N ALA A 321 -5.02 -6.70 -7.75
CA ALA A 321 -4.78 -5.28 -7.56
C ALA A 321 -5.28 -4.82 -6.19
N GLY A 322 -4.69 -3.74 -5.68
CA GLY A 322 -5.03 -3.15 -4.40
C GLY A 322 -4.68 -1.67 -4.32
N LEU A 323 -5.26 -1.01 -3.34
CA LEU A 323 -5.01 0.38 -3.01
C LEU A 323 -5.01 0.54 -1.49
N LEU A 324 -3.99 1.22 -0.98
CA LEU A 324 -3.94 1.81 0.36
C LEU A 324 -3.77 3.32 0.17
N LEU A 325 -4.81 4.08 0.47
CA LEU A 325 -4.85 5.54 0.36
C LEU A 325 -5.14 6.14 1.73
N LYS A 326 -4.42 7.20 2.10
CA LYS A 326 -4.62 7.96 3.33
C LYS A 326 -4.73 9.45 3.01
N ALA A 327 -5.64 10.13 3.71
CA ALA A 327 -5.63 11.58 3.92
C ALA A 327 -5.28 11.80 5.41
N PRO A 328 -3.98 11.82 5.75
CA PRO A 328 -3.54 11.73 7.15
C PRO A 328 -3.98 12.93 8.00
N ASP A 329 -4.02 14.13 7.43
CA ASP A 329 -4.41 15.35 8.12
C ASP A 329 -5.92 15.40 8.40
N ASP A 330 -6.71 14.64 7.63
CA ASP A 330 -8.16 14.48 7.76
C ASP A 330 -8.54 13.22 8.55
N GLY A 331 -7.58 12.38 8.91
CA GLY A 331 -7.79 11.13 9.64
C GLY A 331 -8.51 10.04 8.85
N TRP A 332 -8.56 10.11 7.51
CA TRP A 332 -9.21 9.13 6.65
C TRP A 332 -8.23 8.16 6.00
N ALA A 333 -8.65 6.91 5.84
CA ALA A 333 -7.97 5.96 4.96
C ALA A 333 -8.96 5.04 4.23
N LEU A 334 -8.60 4.68 2.99
CA LEU A 334 -9.25 3.69 2.15
C LEU A 334 -8.29 2.53 1.90
N ILE A 335 -8.76 1.32 2.11
CA ILE A 335 -8.08 0.10 1.72
C ILE A 335 -9.00 -0.67 0.79
N ALA A 336 -8.51 -1.10 -0.38
CA ALA A 336 -9.26 -1.93 -1.30
C ALA A 336 -8.36 -3.02 -1.89
N LEU A 337 -8.84 -4.25 -1.94
CA LEU A 337 -8.12 -5.41 -2.46
C LEU A 337 -9.04 -6.25 -3.35
N GLY A 338 -8.54 -6.66 -4.51
CA GLY A 338 -9.26 -7.46 -5.48
C GLY A 338 -8.41 -8.60 -6.04
N ASN A 339 -9.07 -9.71 -6.42
CA ASN A 339 -8.43 -10.88 -7.01
C ASN A 339 -8.40 -10.87 -8.55
N THR A 340 -8.48 -9.68 -9.13
CA THR A 340 -8.12 -9.35 -10.51
C THR A 340 -7.35 -8.04 -10.51
N ASP A 341 -6.81 -7.66 -11.66
CA ASP A 341 -6.22 -6.32 -11.85
C ASP A 341 -7.25 -5.23 -12.23
N GLY A 342 -8.54 -5.53 -12.15
CA GLY A 342 -9.63 -4.61 -12.53
C GLY A 342 -9.74 -3.33 -11.71
N ILE A 343 -9.14 -3.25 -10.52
CA ILE A 343 -9.09 -2.00 -9.74
C ILE A 343 -7.84 -1.15 -10.00
N HIS A 344 -6.91 -1.65 -10.84
CA HIS A 344 -5.73 -0.91 -11.26
C HIS A 344 -6.11 0.12 -12.34
N TRP A 345 -5.67 1.38 -12.19
CA TRP A 345 -6.03 2.49 -13.11
C TRP A 345 -4.87 2.95 -14.00
N GLY A 346 -3.69 2.34 -13.89
CA GLY A 346 -2.55 2.68 -14.74
C GLY A 346 -1.86 4.00 -14.36
N ASN A 347 -1.62 4.23 -13.05
CA ASN A 347 -0.88 5.41 -12.61
C ASN A 347 0.47 5.55 -13.32
N PRO A 348 0.85 6.73 -13.83
CA PRO A 348 2.15 6.96 -14.45
C PRO A 348 3.33 6.64 -13.52
N LEU A 349 4.50 6.31 -14.12
CA LEU A 349 5.68 5.96 -13.33
C LEU A 349 6.39 7.17 -12.68
N HIS A 350 5.98 8.38 -13.00
CA HIS A 350 6.64 9.63 -12.58
C HIS A 350 5.69 10.67 -11.98
N GLU A 351 4.40 10.38 -11.92
CA GLU A 351 3.36 11.27 -11.39
C GLU A 351 2.43 10.52 -10.43
N ALA A 352 1.91 11.23 -9.44
CA ALA A 352 0.93 10.72 -8.48
C ALA A 352 -0.47 11.24 -8.88
N GLU A 353 -1.36 10.33 -9.30
CA GLU A 353 -2.68 10.67 -9.82
C GLU A 353 -3.76 9.70 -9.27
N VAL A 354 -3.82 9.57 -7.94
CA VAL A 354 -4.75 8.60 -7.31
C VAL A 354 -6.22 8.95 -7.56
N GLU A 355 -6.55 10.22 -7.74
CA GLU A 355 -7.89 10.69 -8.06
C GLU A 355 -8.38 10.24 -9.44
N LYS A 356 -7.51 9.75 -10.31
CA LYS A 356 -7.89 9.11 -11.58
C LYS A 356 -8.40 7.67 -11.39
N SER A 357 -8.14 7.05 -10.24
CA SER A 357 -8.83 5.82 -9.85
C SER A 357 -10.29 6.11 -9.52
N PRO A 358 -11.28 5.50 -10.21
CA PRO A 358 -12.70 5.74 -9.88
C PRO A 358 -13.03 5.42 -8.43
N LEU A 359 -12.38 4.41 -7.85
CA LEU A 359 -12.54 4.02 -6.47
C LEU A 359 -12.01 5.09 -5.50
N ALA A 360 -10.81 5.61 -5.75
CA ALA A 360 -10.24 6.69 -4.96
C ALA A 360 -11.03 7.99 -5.13
N ALA A 361 -11.40 8.35 -6.37
CA ALA A 361 -12.19 9.55 -6.66
C ALA A 361 -13.49 9.58 -5.86
N ARG A 362 -14.25 8.45 -5.86
CA ARG A 362 -15.50 8.38 -5.10
C ARG A 362 -15.28 8.46 -3.58
N PHE A 363 -14.24 7.82 -3.07
CA PHE A 363 -13.88 7.93 -1.66
C PHE A 363 -13.51 9.37 -1.27
N LEU A 364 -12.66 10.02 -2.05
CA LEU A 364 -12.25 11.40 -1.81
C LEU A 364 -13.44 12.37 -1.84
N GLU A 365 -14.33 12.23 -2.82
CA GLU A 365 -15.56 13.03 -2.94
C GLU A 365 -16.46 12.88 -1.71
N LEU A 366 -16.63 11.65 -1.20
CA LEU A 366 -17.57 11.39 -0.12
C LEU A 366 -16.99 11.70 1.27
N PHE A 367 -15.70 11.55 1.48
CA PHE A 367 -15.14 11.53 2.83
C PHE A 367 -14.06 12.58 3.09
N VAL A 368 -13.39 13.09 2.05
CA VAL A 368 -12.26 14.02 2.21
C VAL A 368 -12.62 15.42 1.73
N ALA A 369 -13.33 15.54 0.61
CA ALA A 369 -13.83 16.85 0.16
C ALA A 369 -14.77 17.48 1.20
N ASP A 370 -14.68 18.80 1.41
CA ASP A 370 -15.51 19.59 2.32
C ASP A 370 -16.99 19.68 1.88
#